data_05560fff038e9cf860041feaa0d238bb
#
_entry.id   05560fff038e9cf860041feaa0d238bb
#
_cell.length_a   1.000
_cell.length_b   1.000
_cell.length_c   1.000
_cell.angle_alpha   90.00
_cell.angle_beta   90.00
_cell.angle_gamma   90.00
#
_symmetry.space_group_name_H-M   'P 1'
#
loop_
_entity.id
_entity.type
_entity.pdbx_description
1 polymer ?
#
loop_
_entity_poly.entity_id
_entity_poly.type
_entity_poly.pdbx_seq_one_letter_code
_entity_poly.pdbx_strand_id
1 'polypeptide(L)'
;MVKLTQGVRGAARSEPTASRLCAFRVLQRTFGENAYADRAFRAEAARAALGGRDRAFAQQLAYGTIQNRATLDYVIAALSSRTADAIDLPILNALRLGLYQVLLLDGVPDHAAVGQTVDLAKEHGRGGHRFVNAVMRRATREATELVAELTDHTPAEAAVRHSHPEWVVRMWWDAFGPDETIALMERDNSPAESAVRANELLVTSSEVVARLAGEGVETKPAPDVPEGIVLCSPFDAHGSDLFERGAIMPQSRASMLVARAVMPQPGERVLDLCAAPGAKTTHLAALMRNEGEVVAVERHGGRAGALARNCDRLAVSCVEVVEADATEVGGEFDRVLLDPPCSDLGTLQSRPDVRWKKDAAAVVRLAEEQERLLEAAADRVRPGGTLVYSTCTVSTDENERQIAAFRARRGDYRLDDLAAALPGYAHPSVPGLVQVLPNRHGTDGFFIARLRRDD
;
A
#
# COMPACT_ATOMS: atom_id res chain seq x y z
N MET A 1 -4.60 71.40 -16.60
CA MET A 1 -4.01 70.55 -15.54
C MET A 1 -5.03 69.50 -15.14
N VAL A 2 -4.96 68.33 -15.75
CA VAL A 2 -5.81 67.17 -15.39
C VAL A 2 -4.91 66.16 -14.68
N LYS A 3 -5.15 65.92 -13.41
CA LYS A 3 -4.47 64.89 -12.60
C LYS A 3 -5.04 63.53 -13.00
N LEU A 4 -4.24 62.72 -13.64
CA LEU A 4 -4.47 61.29 -13.81
C LEU A 4 -4.26 60.60 -12.46
N THR A 5 -5.32 60.13 -11.83
CA THR A 5 -5.29 59.21 -10.72
C THR A 5 -4.90 57.84 -11.25
N GLN A 6 -3.67 57.40 -10.95
CA GLN A 6 -3.27 56.00 -11.16
C GLN A 6 -4.09 55.11 -10.24
N GLY A 7 -4.94 54.29 -10.82
CA GLY A 7 -5.66 53.23 -10.12
C GLY A 7 -4.68 52.20 -9.56
N VAL A 8 -4.80 51.96 -8.28
CA VAL A 8 -4.14 50.85 -7.56
C VAL A 8 -4.51 49.56 -8.28
N ARG A 9 -3.57 48.97 -9.00
CA ARG A 9 -3.71 47.61 -9.54
C ARG A 9 -3.96 46.68 -8.34
N GLY A 10 -5.18 46.14 -8.24
CA GLY A 10 -5.49 45.06 -7.28
C GLY A 10 -4.47 43.93 -7.44
N ALA A 11 -3.88 43.50 -6.33
CA ALA A 11 -3.00 42.35 -6.32
C ALA A 11 -3.72 41.19 -7.03
N ALA A 12 -3.10 40.68 -8.08
CA ALA A 12 -3.60 39.50 -8.78
C ALA A 12 -3.85 38.40 -7.73
N ARG A 13 -5.03 37.81 -7.71
CA ARG A 13 -5.32 36.65 -6.85
C ARG A 13 -4.32 35.59 -7.23
N SER A 14 -3.46 35.20 -6.29
CA SER A 14 -2.62 34.03 -6.50
C SER A 14 -3.52 32.81 -6.41
N GLU A 15 -3.58 32.03 -7.46
CA GLU A 15 -4.29 30.75 -7.47
C GLU A 15 -3.36 29.66 -6.92
N PRO A 16 -3.92 28.61 -6.26
CA PRO A 16 -3.13 27.46 -5.87
C PRO A 16 -2.47 26.79 -7.08
N THR A 17 -1.22 26.36 -6.94
CA THR A 17 -0.55 25.63 -8.04
C THR A 17 -1.30 24.32 -8.33
N ALA A 18 -1.26 23.87 -9.59
CA ALA A 18 -1.96 22.66 -10.04
C ALA A 18 -1.59 21.41 -9.19
N SER A 19 -0.31 21.28 -8.83
CA SER A 19 0.16 20.17 -7.95
C SER A 19 -0.48 20.22 -6.56
N ARG A 20 -0.57 21.41 -5.93
CA ARG A 20 -1.19 21.58 -4.61
C ARG A 20 -2.70 21.39 -4.64
N LEU A 21 -3.34 21.86 -5.69
CA LEU A 21 -4.77 21.67 -5.88
C LEU A 21 -5.11 20.19 -6.12
N CYS A 22 -4.30 19.49 -6.90
CA CYS A 22 -4.42 18.04 -7.08
C CYS A 22 -4.28 17.31 -5.74
N ALA A 23 -3.22 17.57 -4.97
CA ALA A 23 -3.01 16.97 -3.65
C ALA A 23 -4.19 17.25 -2.70
N PHE A 24 -4.66 18.49 -2.64
CA PHE A 24 -5.81 18.87 -1.83
C PHE A 24 -7.09 18.07 -2.21
N ARG A 25 -7.37 17.93 -3.51
CA ARG A 25 -8.51 17.14 -3.98
C ARG A 25 -8.39 15.65 -3.63
N VAL A 26 -7.16 15.10 -3.69
CA VAL A 26 -6.90 13.74 -3.21
C VAL A 26 -7.24 13.61 -1.73
N LEU A 27 -6.83 14.56 -0.88
CA LEU A 27 -7.16 14.55 0.55
C LEU A 27 -8.68 14.63 0.77
N GLN A 28 -9.39 15.48 0.01
CA GLN A 28 -10.84 15.60 0.12
C GLN A 28 -11.54 14.27 -0.22
N ARG A 29 -11.12 13.60 -1.28
CA ARG A 29 -11.67 12.30 -1.66
C ARG A 29 -11.30 11.20 -0.68
N THR A 30 -10.07 11.21 -0.17
CA THR A 30 -9.61 10.18 0.76
C THR A 30 -10.31 10.28 2.11
N PHE A 31 -10.42 11.48 2.68
CA PHE A 31 -11.00 11.67 4.02
C PHE A 31 -12.48 12.03 4.02
N GLY A 32 -13.02 12.53 2.91
CA GLY A 32 -14.44 12.91 2.81
C GLY A 32 -15.31 11.87 2.10
N GLU A 33 -14.77 11.20 1.07
CA GLU A 33 -15.50 10.21 0.26
C GLU A 33 -15.04 8.77 0.53
N ASN A 34 -14.13 8.57 1.47
CA ASN A 34 -13.50 7.28 1.77
C ASN A 34 -12.82 6.59 0.55
N ALA A 35 -12.40 7.37 -0.45
CA ALA A 35 -11.70 6.86 -1.63
C ALA A 35 -10.28 6.38 -1.25
N TYR A 36 -9.78 5.36 -1.94
CA TYR A 36 -8.36 4.98 -1.82
C TYR A 36 -7.47 6.05 -2.45
N ALA A 37 -6.37 6.39 -1.76
CA ALA A 37 -5.49 7.50 -2.14
C ALA A 37 -4.87 7.31 -3.53
N ASP A 38 -4.47 6.09 -3.88
CA ASP A 38 -3.91 5.73 -5.18
C ASP A 38 -4.91 5.96 -6.34
N ARG A 39 -6.18 5.57 -6.13
CA ARG A 39 -7.26 5.79 -7.11
C ARG A 39 -7.61 7.26 -7.22
N ALA A 40 -7.73 7.95 -6.09
CA ALA A 40 -7.99 9.39 -6.05
C ALA A 40 -6.86 10.16 -6.75
N PHE A 41 -5.60 9.84 -6.44
CA PHE A 41 -4.44 10.48 -7.04
C PHE A 41 -4.39 10.28 -8.56
N ARG A 42 -4.57 9.04 -9.02
CA ARG A 42 -4.56 8.73 -10.46
C ARG A 42 -5.60 9.53 -11.22
N ALA A 43 -6.82 9.62 -10.68
CA ALA A 43 -7.91 10.38 -11.29
C ALA A 43 -7.65 11.90 -11.29
N GLU A 44 -7.21 12.46 -10.16
CA GLU A 44 -7.01 13.91 -10.05
C GLU A 44 -5.75 14.39 -10.80
N ALA A 45 -4.68 13.59 -10.84
CA ALA A 45 -3.49 13.89 -11.63
C ALA A 45 -3.79 13.87 -13.14
N ALA A 46 -4.58 12.91 -13.61
CA ALA A 46 -5.05 12.85 -15.00
C ALA A 46 -5.94 14.06 -15.34
N ARG A 47 -6.91 14.38 -14.46
CA ARG A 47 -7.79 15.56 -14.60
C ARG A 47 -7.03 16.86 -14.69
N ALA A 48 -5.95 17.02 -13.91
CA ALA A 48 -5.10 18.20 -13.91
C ALA A 48 -4.02 18.17 -14.99
N ALA A 49 -3.97 17.12 -15.82
CA ALA A 49 -2.96 16.89 -16.85
C ALA A 49 -1.51 17.07 -16.32
N LEU A 50 -1.25 16.62 -15.08
CA LEU A 50 0.07 16.73 -14.45
C LEU A 50 1.04 15.77 -15.11
N GLY A 51 2.18 16.29 -15.55
CA GLY A 51 3.29 15.51 -16.08
C GLY A 51 4.51 15.52 -15.16
N GLY A 52 5.35 14.51 -15.27
CA GLY A 52 6.68 14.42 -14.70
C GLY A 52 6.82 14.96 -13.27
N ARG A 53 7.58 16.04 -13.12
CA ARG A 53 7.93 16.66 -11.83
C ARG A 53 6.71 17.13 -11.01
N ASP A 54 5.72 17.74 -11.69
CA ASP A 54 4.53 18.25 -11.00
C ASP A 54 3.65 17.12 -10.47
N ARG A 55 3.57 16.00 -11.20
CA ARG A 55 2.89 14.78 -10.76
C ARG A 55 3.57 14.16 -9.54
N ALA A 56 4.91 14.04 -9.57
CA ALA A 56 5.69 13.53 -8.43
C ALA A 56 5.51 14.41 -7.19
N PHE A 57 5.56 15.73 -7.36
CA PHE A 57 5.36 16.67 -6.26
C PHE A 57 3.93 16.61 -5.70
N ALA A 58 2.90 16.52 -6.55
CA ALA A 58 1.52 16.35 -6.09
C ALA A 58 1.32 15.04 -5.33
N GLN A 59 1.96 13.95 -5.75
CA GLN A 59 1.93 12.67 -5.05
C GLN A 59 2.61 12.76 -3.69
N GLN A 60 3.80 13.35 -3.61
CA GLN A 60 4.52 13.58 -2.36
C GLN A 60 3.69 14.40 -1.38
N LEU A 61 3.06 15.47 -1.84
CA LEU A 61 2.17 16.30 -1.04
C LEU A 61 0.99 15.52 -0.48
N ALA A 62 0.27 14.78 -1.35
CA ALA A 62 -0.91 14.03 -0.95
C ALA A 62 -0.56 12.88 0.01
N TYR A 63 0.38 12.03 -0.37
CA TYR A 63 0.73 10.83 0.40
C TYR A 63 1.44 11.18 1.70
N GLY A 64 2.37 12.12 1.67
CA GLY A 64 3.04 12.58 2.88
C GLY A 64 2.08 13.24 3.88
N THR A 65 1.09 14.01 3.41
CA THR A 65 0.03 14.55 4.28
C THR A 65 -0.82 13.43 4.89
N ILE A 66 -1.18 12.40 4.12
CA ILE A 66 -1.94 11.25 4.61
C ILE A 66 -1.13 10.45 5.64
N GLN A 67 0.14 10.19 5.36
CA GLN A 67 1.06 9.50 6.26
C GLN A 67 1.16 10.20 7.61
N ASN A 68 1.33 11.51 7.59
CA ASN A 68 1.60 12.30 8.80
C ASN A 68 0.34 12.88 9.47
N ARG A 69 -0.85 12.38 9.14
CA ARG A 69 -2.13 12.92 9.60
C ARG A 69 -2.21 13.14 11.11
N ALA A 70 -1.83 12.15 11.94
CA ALA A 70 -2.00 12.28 13.40
C ALA A 70 -1.06 13.32 13.98
N THR A 71 0.20 13.39 13.56
CA THR A 71 1.15 14.42 13.96
C THR A 71 0.68 15.81 13.52
N LEU A 72 0.18 15.92 12.28
CA LEU A 72 -0.34 17.19 11.77
C LEU A 72 -1.60 17.63 12.53
N ASP A 73 -2.50 16.71 12.89
CA ASP A 73 -3.69 17.00 13.68
C ASP A 73 -3.34 17.45 15.11
N TYR A 74 -2.32 16.84 15.72
CA TYR A 74 -1.77 17.26 17.00
C TYR A 74 -1.27 18.71 16.94
N VAL A 75 -0.46 19.04 15.94
CA VAL A 75 0.06 20.41 15.76
C VAL A 75 -1.08 21.40 15.49
N ILE A 76 -2.08 21.05 14.67
CA ILE A 76 -3.25 21.89 14.44
C ILE A 76 -3.99 22.16 15.75
N ALA A 77 -4.20 21.14 16.58
CA ALA A 77 -4.88 21.29 17.86
C ALA A 77 -4.12 22.21 18.82
N ALA A 78 -2.81 22.03 18.93
CA ALA A 78 -1.94 22.88 19.76
C ALA A 78 -1.93 24.36 19.32
N LEU A 79 -1.86 24.60 18.00
CA LEU A 79 -1.81 25.95 17.44
C LEU A 79 -3.17 26.65 17.39
N SER A 80 -4.29 25.91 17.27
CA SER A 80 -5.63 26.49 17.08
C SER A 80 -6.52 26.43 18.31
N SER A 81 -6.14 25.64 19.33
CA SER A 81 -6.98 25.28 20.48
C SER A 81 -8.31 24.62 20.06
N ARG A 82 -8.31 23.91 18.92
CA ARG A 82 -9.44 23.15 18.37
C ARG A 82 -9.02 21.76 17.98
N THR A 83 -9.82 20.77 18.30
CA THR A 83 -9.62 19.39 17.85
C THR A 83 -9.94 19.27 16.35
N ALA A 84 -9.38 18.24 15.68
CA ALA A 84 -9.55 18.05 14.23
C ALA A 84 -11.01 17.90 13.81
N ASP A 85 -11.84 17.25 14.62
CA ASP A 85 -13.28 17.04 14.44
C ASP A 85 -14.12 18.34 14.59
N ALA A 86 -13.56 19.35 15.25
CA ALA A 86 -14.20 20.67 15.38
C ALA A 86 -13.88 21.63 14.22
N ILE A 87 -13.15 21.17 13.19
CA ILE A 87 -12.76 21.98 12.04
C ILE A 87 -13.37 21.38 10.77
N ASP A 88 -14.01 22.22 9.95
CA ASP A 88 -14.57 21.81 8.66
C ASP A 88 -13.51 21.10 7.81
N LEU A 89 -13.86 19.94 7.25
CA LEU A 89 -12.90 19.06 6.55
C LEU A 89 -12.10 19.75 5.44
N PRO A 90 -12.65 20.62 4.59
CA PRO A 90 -11.84 21.37 3.62
C PRO A 90 -10.77 22.26 4.26
N ILE A 91 -11.12 22.92 5.37
CA ILE A 91 -10.20 23.76 6.13
C ILE A 91 -9.12 22.90 6.80
N LEU A 92 -9.52 21.79 7.42
CA LEU A 92 -8.60 20.85 8.06
C LEU A 92 -7.61 20.26 7.05
N ASN A 93 -8.08 19.83 5.88
CA ASN A 93 -7.21 19.29 4.84
C ASN A 93 -6.26 20.34 4.24
N ALA A 94 -6.69 21.61 4.14
CA ALA A 94 -5.80 22.70 3.76
C ALA A 94 -4.70 22.90 4.83
N LEU A 95 -5.06 22.93 6.12
CA LEU A 95 -4.10 23.04 7.23
C LEU A 95 -3.12 21.87 7.25
N ARG A 96 -3.60 20.62 7.14
CA ARG A 96 -2.74 19.43 7.06
C ARG A 96 -1.72 19.55 5.92
N LEU A 97 -2.20 19.91 4.71
CA LEU A 97 -1.35 20.07 3.54
C LEU A 97 -0.33 21.22 3.69
N GLY A 98 -0.74 22.31 4.32
CA GLY A 98 0.14 23.44 4.61
C GLY A 98 1.22 23.09 5.62
N LEU A 99 0.83 22.46 6.74
CA LEU A 99 1.75 22.02 7.80
C LEU A 99 2.74 20.96 7.29
N TYR A 100 2.29 20.02 6.46
CA TYR A 100 3.20 19.05 5.86
C TYR A 100 4.32 19.74 5.06
N GLN A 101 4.00 20.80 4.33
CA GLN A 101 4.99 21.57 3.58
C GLN A 101 5.97 22.35 4.48
N VAL A 102 5.48 22.89 5.60
CA VAL A 102 6.31 23.66 6.55
C VAL A 102 7.23 22.75 7.37
N LEU A 103 6.72 21.59 7.81
CA LEU A 103 7.42 20.71 8.75
C LEU A 103 8.31 19.66 8.10
N LEU A 104 7.89 19.15 6.91
CA LEU A 104 8.40 17.89 6.39
C LEU A 104 8.90 17.97 4.93
N LEU A 105 8.85 19.16 4.32
CA LEU A 105 9.36 19.35 2.96
C LEU A 105 10.49 20.35 2.91
N ASP A 106 11.68 19.86 2.61
CA ASP A 106 12.80 20.71 2.27
C ASP A 106 12.57 21.44 0.92
N GLY A 107 12.97 22.69 0.84
CA GLY A 107 12.93 23.48 -0.40
C GLY A 107 11.59 24.13 -0.72
N VAL A 108 10.58 24.06 0.14
CA VAL A 108 9.36 24.86 0.06
C VAL A 108 9.49 26.06 1.02
N PRO A 109 9.60 27.32 0.52
CA PRO A 109 9.68 28.46 1.40
C PRO A 109 8.39 28.63 2.23
N ASP A 110 8.49 28.97 3.51
CA ASP A 110 7.36 29.12 4.43
C ASP A 110 6.29 30.08 3.90
N HIS A 111 6.69 31.22 3.33
CA HIS A 111 5.74 32.16 2.77
C HIS A 111 4.93 31.59 1.61
N ALA A 112 5.52 30.70 0.83
CA ALA A 112 4.82 30.01 -0.27
C ALA A 112 3.86 28.96 0.30
N ALA A 113 4.28 28.14 1.28
CA ALA A 113 3.42 27.19 1.96
C ALA A 113 2.21 27.90 2.58
N VAL A 114 2.42 28.99 3.35
CA VAL A 114 1.34 29.77 3.97
C VAL A 114 0.40 30.37 2.92
N GLY A 115 0.94 31.07 1.91
CA GLY A 115 0.14 31.73 0.86
C GLY A 115 -0.76 30.75 0.12
N GLN A 116 -0.20 29.65 -0.37
CA GLN A 116 -0.92 28.62 -1.12
C GLN A 116 -1.98 27.90 -0.27
N THR A 117 -1.71 27.67 1.02
CA THR A 117 -2.68 27.08 1.95
C THR A 117 -3.86 28.02 2.19
N VAL A 118 -3.61 29.33 2.34
CA VAL A 118 -4.66 30.34 2.47
C VAL A 118 -5.50 30.44 1.20
N ASP A 119 -4.90 30.32 0.03
CA ASP A 119 -5.63 30.37 -1.25
C ASP A 119 -6.52 29.14 -1.44
N LEU A 120 -6.05 27.94 -1.08
CA LEU A 120 -6.89 26.72 -1.02
C LEU A 120 -8.10 26.91 -0.09
N ALA A 121 -7.89 27.51 1.08
CA ALA A 121 -8.96 27.77 2.03
C ALA A 121 -9.95 28.82 1.56
N LYS A 122 -9.52 29.83 0.77
CA LYS A 122 -10.43 30.83 0.16
C LYS A 122 -11.35 30.19 -0.89
N GLU A 123 -10.80 29.30 -1.70
CA GLU A 123 -11.51 28.67 -2.80
C GLU A 123 -12.48 27.58 -2.33
N HIS A 124 -12.10 26.82 -1.29
CA HIS A 124 -12.81 25.60 -0.90
C HIS A 124 -13.39 25.63 0.53
N GLY A 125 -13.01 26.58 1.37
CA GLY A 125 -13.29 26.58 2.82
C GLY A 125 -14.22 27.67 3.32
N ARG A 126 -15.37 27.90 2.73
CA ARG A 126 -16.48 28.75 3.23
C ARG A 126 -16.10 29.87 4.23
N GLY A 127 -15.06 30.69 3.91
CA GLY A 127 -14.64 31.81 4.75
C GLY A 127 -13.57 31.51 5.81
N GLY A 128 -13.11 30.27 5.96
CA GLY A 128 -12.10 29.86 6.96
C GLY A 128 -10.67 30.36 6.70
N HIS A 129 -10.40 31.09 5.62
CA HIS A 129 -9.06 31.54 5.23
C HIS A 129 -8.35 32.42 6.26
N ARG A 130 -9.09 33.21 7.05
CA ARG A 130 -8.49 34.04 8.14
C ARG A 130 -7.97 33.15 9.26
N PHE A 131 -8.72 32.13 9.63
CA PHE A 131 -8.32 31.14 10.61
C PHE A 131 -7.08 30.35 10.10
N VAL A 132 -7.12 29.86 8.87
CA VAL A 132 -5.98 29.19 8.25
C VAL A 132 -4.73 30.07 8.26
N ASN A 133 -4.84 31.35 7.87
CA ASN A 133 -3.71 32.27 7.88
C ASN A 133 -3.13 32.47 9.31
N ALA A 134 -4.00 32.57 10.32
CA ALA A 134 -3.56 32.71 11.71
C ALA A 134 -2.79 31.46 12.20
N VAL A 135 -3.35 30.26 11.95
CA VAL A 135 -2.73 28.98 12.33
C VAL A 135 -1.40 28.78 11.59
N MET A 136 -1.37 28.99 10.27
CA MET A 136 -0.17 28.78 9.45
C MET A 136 0.98 29.75 9.82
N ARG A 137 0.67 31.01 10.17
CA ARG A 137 1.68 31.97 10.67
C ARG A 137 2.24 31.58 12.02
N ARG A 138 1.45 30.97 12.90
CA ARG A 138 1.96 30.39 14.15
C ARG A 138 2.82 29.17 13.84
N ALA A 139 2.38 28.32 12.92
CA ALA A 139 3.08 27.10 12.55
C ALA A 139 4.54 27.35 12.10
N THR A 140 4.79 28.39 11.30
CA THR A 140 6.17 28.73 10.86
C THR A 140 7.12 29.12 12.00
N ARG A 141 6.61 29.36 13.21
CA ARG A 141 7.43 29.73 14.37
C ARG A 141 7.47 28.67 15.46
N GLU A 142 6.38 27.92 15.61
CA GLU A 142 6.12 27.09 16.79
C GLU A 142 6.04 25.59 16.46
N ALA A 143 5.72 25.22 15.20
CA ALA A 143 5.39 23.83 14.88
C ALA A 143 6.59 22.87 14.98
N THR A 144 7.80 23.30 14.63
CA THR A 144 9.00 22.46 14.73
C THR A 144 9.31 22.09 16.19
N GLU A 145 9.15 23.04 17.13
CA GLU A 145 9.37 22.82 18.56
C GLU A 145 8.31 21.86 19.12
N LEU A 146 7.03 22.06 18.75
CA LEU A 146 5.93 21.17 19.16
C LEU A 146 6.17 19.71 18.71
N VAL A 147 6.70 19.49 17.50
CA VAL A 147 7.01 18.14 17.01
C VAL A 147 8.25 17.57 17.73
N ALA A 148 9.26 18.40 18.02
CA ALA A 148 10.48 17.97 18.71
C ALA A 148 10.23 17.51 20.17
N GLU A 149 9.16 18.01 20.79
CA GLU A 149 8.75 17.63 22.14
C GLU A 149 7.97 16.30 22.20
N LEU A 150 7.55 15.74 21.05
CA LEU A 150 6.83 14.48 21.01
C LEU A 150 7.75 13.32 21.44
N THR A 151 7.23 12.47 22.32
CA THR A 151 7.88 11.25 22.82
C THR A 151 7.20 10.00 22.25
N ASP A 152 7.79 8.83 22.44
CA ASP A 152 7.28 7.54 22.00
C ASP A 152 7.45 6.43 23.04
N HIS A 153 7.44 6.82 24.32
CA HIS A 153 7.60 5.89 25.44
C HIS A 153 6.37 5.03 25.70
N THR A 154 5.22 5.44 25.19
CA THR A 154 3.95 4.71 25.29
C THR A 154 3.30 4.54 23.90
N PRO A 155 2.43 3.53 23.71
CA PRO A 155 1.71 3.38 22.44
C PRO A 155 0.95 4.62 21.99
N ALA A 156 0.36 5.37 22.91
CA ALA A 156 -0.39 6.59 22.62
C ALA A 156 0.53 7.73 22.13
N GLU A 157 1.67 7.93 22.78
CA GLU A 157 2.68 8.92 22.38
C GLU A 157 3.29 8.55 21.01
N ALA A 158 3.69 7.28 20.85
CA ALA A 158 4.24 6.77 19.61
C ALA A 158 3.25 6.90 18.43
N ALA A 159 1.94 6.69 18.67
CA ALA A 159 0.90 6.89 17.67
C ALA A 159 0.85 8.32 17.13
N VAL A 160 1.04 9.31 17.97
CA VAL A 160 1.08 10.72 17.58
C VAL A 160 2.41 11.07 16.90
N ARG A 161 3.53 10.68 17.50
CA ARG A 161 4.88 10.98 16.99
C ARG A 161 5.11 10.40 15.61
N HIS A 162 4.76 9.13 15.41
CA HIS A 162 4.97 8.39 14.17
C HIS A 162 3.73 8.33 13.27
N SER A 163 2.66 9.04 13.64
CA SER A 163 1.43 9.21 12.84
C SER A 163 0.76 7.89 12.42
N HIS A 164 0.43 7.08 13.40
CA HIS A 164 -0.37 5.86 13.22
C HIS A 164 -1.62 5.87 14.13
N PRO A 165 -2.68 5.13 13.79
CA PRO A 165 -3.79 4.92 14.70
C PRO A 165 -3.32 4.21 15.99
N GLU A 166 -3.72 4.69 17.15
CA GLU A 166 -3.29 4.13 18.43
C GLU A 166 -3.58 2.64 18.57
N TRP A 167 -4.71 2.15 18.03
CA TRP A 167 -5.06 0.74 18.05
C TRP A 167 -4.07 -0.15 17.27
N VAL A 168 -3.51 0.34 16.16
CA VAL A 168 -2.46 -0.35 15.40
C VAL A 168 -1.19 -0.41 16.23
N VAL A 169 -0.79 0.72 16.81
CA VAL A 169 0.41 0.80 17.64
C VAL A 169 0.32 -0.14 18.85
N ARG A 170 -0.81 -0.16 19.55
CA ARG A 170 -1.04 -1.10 20.68
C ARG A 170 -0.93 -2.55 20.25
N MET A 171 -1.57 -2.93 19.14
CA MET A 171 -1.52 -4.29 18.58
C MET A 171 -0.07 -4.71 18.27
N TRP A 172 0.72 -3.84 17.63
CA TRP A 172 2.11 -4.13 17.32
C TRP A 172 3.01 -4.12 18.55
N TRP A 173 2.73 -3.22 19.51
CA TRP A 173 3.47 -3.14 20.77
C TRP A 173 3.36 -4.41 21.60
N ASP A 174 2.15 -4.96 21.64
CA ASP A 174 1.88 -6.22 22.33
C ASP A 174 2.50 -7.43 21.60
N ALA A 175 2.58 -7.38 20.26
CA ALA A 175 3.09 -8.49 19.44
C ALA A 175 4.61 -8.48 19.29
N PHE A 176 5.23 -7.32 19.11
CA PHE A 176 6.63 -7.16 18.71
C PHE A 176 7.48 -6.40 19.74
N GLY A 177 6.86 -5.78 20.73
CA GLY A 177 7.53 -4.88 21.67
C GLY A 177 7.76 -3.46 21.12
N PRO A 178 8.24 -2.54 21.99
CA PRO A 178 8.38 -1.13 21.65
C PRO A 178 9.35 -0.87 20.48
N ASP A 179 10.56 -1.41 20.56
CA ASP A 179 11.63 -1.11 19.60
C ASP A 179 11.27 -1.51 18.18
N GLU A 180 10.73 -2.72 18.00
CA GLU A 180 10.31 -3.21 16.68
C GLU A 180 9.11 -2.44 16.14
N THR A 181 8.16 -2.07 17.03
CA THR A 181 6.99 -1.27 16.65
C THR A 181 7.39 0.12 16.17
N ILE A 182 8.30 0.79 16.88
CA ILE A 182 8.83 2.08 16.48
C ILE A 182 9.53 1.97 15.12
N ALA A 183 10.40 0.97 14.95
CA ALA A 183 11.10 0.74 13.68
C ALA A 183 10.12 0.46 12.50
N LEU A 184 9.02 -0.27 12.74
CA LEU A 184 7.96 -0.47 11.75
C LEU A 184 7.30 0.85 11.36
N MET A 185 6.90 1.67 12.33
CA MET A 185 6.25 2.95 12.09
C MET A 185 7.16 3.95 11.37
N GLU A 186 8.44 4.01 11.72
CA GLU A 186 9.44 4.83 11.03
C GLU A 186 9.60 4.38 9.57
N ARG A 187 9.65 3.06 9.36
CA ARG A 187 9.74 2.50 8.01
C ARG A 187 8.49 2.82 7.19
N ASP A 188 7.30 2.71 7.78
CA ASP A 188 6.03 3.02 7.12
C ASP A 188 5.91 4.49 6.69
N ASN A 189 6.67 5.38 7.31
CA ASN A 189 6.72 6.79 6.96
C ASN A 189 7.88 7.14 5.98
N SER A 190 8.70 6.14 5.60
CA SER A 190 9.74 6.29 4.59
C SER A 190 9.20 6.00 3.18
N PRO A 191 9.90 6.40 2.11
CA PRO A 191 9.51 6.05 0.74
C PRO A 191 9.41 4.54 0.53
N ALA A 192 8.33 4.09 -0.10
CA ALA A 192 8.12 2.69 -0.42
C ALA A 192 9.14 2.18 -1.45
N GLU A 193 9.54 0.91 -1.33
CA GLU A 193 10.27 0.23 -2.38
C GLU A 193 9.39 0.15 -3.64
N SER A 194 9.94 0.54 -4.77
CA SER A 194 9.31 0.34 -6.07
C SER A 194 9.92 -0.88 -6.75
N ALA A 195 9.09 -1.83 -7.17
CA ALA A 195 9.54 -3.03 -7.84
C ALA A 195 8.61 -3.45 -8.97
N VAL A 196 9.18 -4.14 -9.95
CA VAL A 196 8.46 -4.76 -11.05
C VAL A 196 8.91 -6.21 -11.19
N ARG A 197 8.00 -7.06 -11.61
CA ARG A 197 8.30 -8.43 -12.02
C ARG A 197 8.42 -8.50 -13.55
N ALA A 198 9.52 -9.01 -14.04
CA ALA A 198 9.64 -9.36 -15.47
C ALA A 198 8.68 -10.50 -15.80
N ASN A 199 8.04 -10.42 -16.95
CA ASN A 199 7.19 -11.49 -17.45
C ASN A 199 8.02 -12.48 -18.26
N GLU A 200 8.52 -13.52 -17.62
CA GLU A 200 9.41 -14.51 -18.24
C GLU A 200 8.75 -15.37 -19.34
N LEU A 201 7.44 -15.22 -19.56
CA LEU A 201 6.79 -15.75 -20.75
C LEU A 201 7.13 -14.97 -22.04
N LEU A 202 7.52 -13.70 -21.92
CA LEU A 202 7.76 -12.81 -23.06
C LEU A 202 9.19 -12.28 -23.14
N VAL A 203 9.82 -12.01 -21.98
CA VAL A 203 11.12 -11.36 -21.88
C VAL A 203 11.91 -11.90 -20.68
N THR A 204 13.22 -11.84 -20.73
CA THR A 204 14.08 -12.14 -19.59
C THR A 204 14.21 -10.93 -18.67
N SER A 205 14.51 -11.15 -17.38
CA SER A 205 14.80 -10.07 -16.43
C SER A 205 15.97 -9.20 -16.92
N SER A 206 16.98 -9.79 -17.57
CA SER A 206 18.13 -9.06 -18.12
C SER A 206 17.76 -8.11 -19.26
N GLU A 207 16.81 -8.49 -20.13
CA GLU A 207 16.30 -7.63 -21.20
C GLU A 207 15.52 -6.44 -20.62
N VAL A 208 14.70 -6.67 -19.56
CA VAL A 208 13.99 -5.58 -18.87
C VAL A 208 14.98 -4.61 -18.22
N VAL A 209 16.00 -5.12 -17.51
CA VAL A 209 17.05 -4.30 -16.88
C VAL A 209 17.80 -3.47 -17.93
N ALA A 210 18.19 -4.08 -19.06
CA ALA A 210 18.88 -3.36 -20.15
C ALA A 210 18.00 -2.25 -20.74
N ARG A 211 16.70 -2.50 -20.90
CA ARG A 211 15.75 -1.48 -21.40
C ARG A 211 15.58 -0.33 -20.41
N LEU A 212 15.38 -0.62 -19.12
CA LEU A 212 15.28 0.38 -18.06
C LEU A 212 16.56 1.24 -17.96
N ALA A 213 17.73 0.62 -18.06
CA ALA A 213 19.02 1.34 -18.09
C ALA A 213 19.12 2.27 -19.31
N GLY A 214 18.63 1.86 -20.47
CA GLY A 214 18.54 2.70 -21.68
C GLY A 214 17.63 3.91 -21.51
N GLU A 215 16.67 3.85 -20.60
CA GLU A 215 15.77 4.96 -20.20
C GLU A 215 16.32 5.77 -19.00
N GLY A 216 17.53 5.45 -18.51
CA GLY A 216 18.16 6.12 -17.37
C GLY A 216 17.61 5.70 -16.01
N VAL A 217 16.92 4.56 -15.93
CA VAL A 217 16.38 4.03 -14.69
C VAL A 217 17.39 3.08 -14.05
N GLU A 218 17.87 3.43 -12.87
CA GLU A 218 18.74 2.57 -12.06
C GLU A 218 17.93 1.43 -11.42
N THR A 219 18.49 0.22 -11.46
CA THR A 219 17.84 -0.98 -10.93
C THR A 219 18.81 -1.83 -10.10
N LYS A 220 18.25 -2.68 -9.24
CA LYS A 220 18.98 -3.76 -8.57
C LYS A 220 18.14 -5.04 -8.58
N PRO A 221 18.78 -6.23 -8.50
CA PRO A 221 18.06 -7.50 -8.37
C PRO A 221 17.18 -7.51 -7.12
N ALA A 222 16.02 -8.15 -7.20
CA ALA A 222 15.22 -8.46 -6.02
C ALA A 222 15.78 -9.72 -5.35
N PRO A 223 16.17 -9.66 -4.06
CA PRO A 223 16.62 -10.86 -3.35
C PRO A 223 15.56 -11.96 -3.39
N ASP A 224 16.01 -13.21 -3.60
CA ASP A 224 15.19 -14.43 -3.62
C ASP A 224 14.08 -14.50 -4.68
N VAL A 225 14.04 -13.53 -5.59
CA VAL A 225 13.07 -13.46 -6.71
C VAL A 225 13.82 -13.10 -8.00
N PRO A 226 14.33 -14.09 -8.76
CA PRO A 226 15.14 -13.85 -9.98
C PRO A 226 14.47 -13.00 -11.05
N GLU A 227 13.14 -13.09 -11.18
CA GLU A 227 12.32 -12.28 -12.08
C GLU A 227 11.95 -10.90 -11.53
N GLY A 228 12.30 -10.62 -10.27
CA GLY A 228 12.04 -9.36 -9.60
C GLY A 228 13.13 -8.33 -9.85
N ILE A 229 12.74 -7.10 -10.11
CA ILE A 229 13.62 -5.96 -10.35
C ILE A 229 13.19 -4.82 -9.44
N VAL A 230 14.09 -4.36 -8.56
CA VAL A 230 13.87 -3.19 -7.72
C VAL A 230 14.32 -1.95 -8.47
N LEU A 231 13.44 -0.95 -8.53
CA LEU A 231 13.69 0.33 -9.18
C LEU A 231 14.32 1.30 -8.17
N CYS A 232 15.51 1.80 -8.47
CA CYS A 232 16.26 2.72 -7.61
C CYS A 232 16.06 4.20 -8.01
N SER A 233 15.43 4.45 -9.17
CA SER A 233 15.08 5.77 -9.67
C SER A 233 13.58 5.88 -9.90
N PRO A 234 12.99 7.10 -9.92
CA PRO A 234 11.59 7.29 -10.25
C PRO A 234 11.25 6.75 -11.65
N PHE A 235 10.22 5.91 -11.73
CA PHE A 235 9.74 5.33 -12.98
C PHE A 235 8.22 5.14 -12.94
N ASP A 236 7.52 5.62 -13.97
CA ASP A 236 6.08 5.39 -14.13
C ASP A 236 5.85 4.04 -14.81
N ALA A 237 5.90 2.97 -14.02
CA ALA A 237 5.77 1.60 -14.54
C ALA A 237 4.47 1.39 -15.32
N HIS A 238 3.34 1.97 -14.86
CA HIS A 238 2.04 1.81 -15.53
C HIS A 238 1.91 2.60 -16.84
N GLY A 239 2.64 3.70 -17.00
CA GLY A 239 2.66 4.50 -18.21
C GLY A 239 3.78 4.12 -19.19
N SER A 240 4.53 3.04 -18.90
CA SER A 240 5.65 2.61 -19.73
C SER A 240 5.24 1.66 -20.85
N ASP A 241 6.00 1.69 -21.96
CA ASP A 241 5.91 0.72 -23.05
C ASP A 241 6.12 -0.73 -22.58
N LEU A 242 6.98 -0.94 -21.57
CA LEU A 242 7.20 -2.25 -20.96
C LEU A 242 5.91 -2.80 -20.32
N PHE A 243 5.11 -1.95 -19.68
CA PHE A 243 3.83 -2.35 -19.10
C PHE A 243 2.80 -2.63 -20.21
N GLU A 244 2.66 -1.73 -21.17
CA GLU A 244 1.68 -1.88 -22.26
C GLU A 244 1.90 -3.16 -23.06
N ARG A 245 3.16 -3.54 -23.32
CA ARG A 245 3.52 -4.79 -24.00
C ARG A 245 3.48 -6.04 -23.13
N GLY A 246 3.11 -5.93 -21.87
CA GLY A 246 3.09 -7.07 -20.96
C GLY A 246 4.45 -7.60 -20.53
N ALA A 247 5.54 -6.85 -20.78
CA ALA A 247 6.89 -7.25 -20.40
C ALA A 247 7.12 -7.18 -18.89
N ILE A 248 6.37 -6.33 -18.17
CA ILE A 248 6.47 -6.18 -16.73
C ILE A 248 5.10 -6.17 -16.03
N MET A 249 5.12 -6.57 -14.76
CA MET A 249 4.02 -6.40 -13.81
C MET A 249 4.52 -5.62 -12.59
N PRO A 250 3.99 -4.41 -12.29
CA PRO A 250 4.25 -3.73 -11.02
C PRO A 250 3.77 -4.62 -9.87
N GLN A 251 4.69 -5.02 -9.00
CA GLN A 251 4.43 -5.94 -7.89
C GLN A 251 5.51 -5.76 -6.83
N SER A 252 5.13 -5.72 -5.55
CA SER A 252 6.13 -5.67 -4.48
C SER A 252 6.88 -7.01 -4.37
N ARG A 253 8.14 -6.95 -4.01
CA ARG A 253 9.00 -8.13 -3.85
C ARG A 253 8.39 -9.15 -2.88
N ALA A 254 7.83 -8.70 -1.77
CA ALA A 254 7.14 -9.57 -0.83
C ALA A 254 5.95 -10.32 -1.46
N SER A 255 5.17 -9.65 -2.32
CA SER A 255 4.08 -10.28 -3.07
C SER A 255 4.59 -11.31 -4.10
N MET A 256 5.78 -11.10 -4.67
CA MET A 256 6.39 -12.07 -5.59
C MET A 256 6.81 -13.36 -4.86
N LEU A 257 7.28 -13.26 -3.61
CA LEU A 257 7.63 -14.42 -2.77
C LEU A 257 6.46 -15.39 -2.59
N VAL A 258 5.21 -14.90 -2.60
CA VAL A 258 4.01 -15.74 -2.42
C VAL A 258 3.88 -16.79 -3.53
N ALA A 259 3.98 -16.40 -4.80
CA ALA A 259 3.91 -17.35 -5.91
C ALA A 259 5.10 -18.34 -5.90
N ARG A 260 6.28 -17.86 -5.48
CA ARG A 260 7.45 -18.72 -5.23
C ARG A 260 7.23 -19.72 -4.10
N ALA A 261 6.50 -19.34 -3.05
CA ALA A 261 6.14 -20.24 -1.95
C ALA A 261 5.15 -21.34 -2.38
N VAL A 262 4.28 -21.06 -3.37
CA VAL A 262 3.39 -22.06 -3.97
C VAL A 262 4.20 -23.14 -4.70
N MET A 263 5.32 -22.78 -5.34
CA MET A 263 6.19 -23.67 -6.13
C MET A 263 5.43 -24.47 -7.20
N PRO A 264 4.58 -23.85 -8.03
CA PRO A 264 3.78 -24.57 -9.02
C PRO A 264 4.70 -25.22 -10.07
N GLN A 265 4.30 -26.39 -10.58
CA GLN A 265 5.03 -27.10 -11.61
C GLN A 265 4.26 -27.05 -12.93
N PRO A 266 4.96 -27.05 -14.09
CA PRO A 266 4.31 -27.25 -15.39
C PRO A 266 3.42 -28.49 -15.39
N GLY A 267 2.21 -28.38 -15.93
CA GLY A 267 1.23 -29.46 -15.99
C GLY A 267 0.34 -29.63 -14.75
N GLU A 268 0.63 -28.96 -13.63
CA GLU A 268 -0.22 -29.00 -12.43
C GLU A 268 -1.54 -28.21 -12.64
N ARG A 269 -2.49 -28.54 -11.79
CA ARG A 269 -3.76 -27.83 -11.63
C ARG A 269 -3.73 -26.99 -10.35
N VAL A 270 -3.73 -25.65 -10.50
CA VAL A 270 -3.57 -24.69 -9.41
C VAL A 270 -4.85 -23.89 -9.20
N LEU A 271 -5.24 -23.67 -7.95
CA LEU A 271 -6.35 -22.79 -7.58
C LEU A 271 -5.80 -21.53 -6.90
N ASP A 272 -6.21 -20.36 -7.38
CA ASP A 272 -5.89 -19.05 -6.77
C ASP A 272 -7.19 -18.41 -6.29
N LEU A 273 -7.39 -18.39 -4.98
CA LEU A 273 -8.58 -17.84 -4.33
C LEU A 273 -8.35 -16.38 -3.95
N CYS A 274 -9.35 -15.54 -4.20
CA CYS A 274 -9.28 -14.08 -4.05
C CYS A 274 -8.25 -13.42 -5.00
N ALA A 275 -8.18 -13.90 -6.24
CA ALA A 275 -7.09 -13.74 -7.18
C ALA A 275 -6.84 -12.30 -7.71
N ALA A 276 -7.87 -11.44 -7.73
CA ALA A 276 -7.74 -10.12 -8.36
C ALA A 276 -6.84 -9.14 -7.57
N PRO A 277 -6.06 -8.32 -8.26
CA PRO A 277 -6.09 -8.02 -9.71
C PRO A 277 -5.24 -8.94 -10.60
N GLY A 278 -4.69 -10.06 -10.09
CA GLY A 278 -4.02 -11.07 -10.90
C GLY A 278 -2.49 -11.03 -10.86
N ALA A 279 -1.87 -10.26 -9.98
CA ALA A 279 -0.41 -10.21 -9.89
C ALA A 279 0.18 -11.57 -9.48
N LYS A 280 -0.42 -12.27 -8.51
CA LYS A 280 -0.02 -13.61 -8.08
C LYS A 280 -0.43 -14.66 -9.12
N THR A 281 -1.67 -14.63 -9.63
CA THR A 281 -2.19 -15.51 -10.66
C THR A 281 -1.29 -15.58 -11.89
N THR A 282 -0.95 -14.41 -12.46
CA THR A 282 -0.09 -14.32 -13.64
C THR A 282 1.36 -14.70 -13.35
N HIS A 283 1.78 -14.62 -12.10
CA HIS A 283 3.09 -15.11 -11.66
C HIS A 283 3.10 -16.65 -11.58
N LEU A 284 2.04 -17.26 -11.02
CA LEU A 284 1.88 -18.71 -11.01
C LEU A 284 1.92 -19.28 -12.43
N ALA A 285 1.14 -18.70 -13.36
CA ALA A 285 1.13 -19.10 -14.76
C ALA A 285 2.49 -18.96 -15.45
N ALA A 286 3.24 -17.90 -15.14
CA ALA A 286 4.60 -17.73 -15.67
C ALA A 286 5.56 -18.78 -15.13
N LEU A 287 5.50 -19.10 -13.84
CA LEU A 287 6.30 -20.18 -13.22
C LEU A 287 5.95 -21.55 -13.80
N MET A 288 4.69 -21.77 -14.17
CA MET A 288 4.21 -22.97 -14.87
C MET A 288 4.50 -22.95 -16.38
N ARG A 289 5.08 -21.89 -16.93
CA ARG A 289 5.35 -21.73 -18.37
C ARG A 289 4.10 -21.84 -19.25
N ASN A 290 2.94 -21.40 -18.75
CA ASN A 290 1.63 -21.62 -19.39
C ASN A 290 1.26 -23.10 -19.62
N GLU A 291 1.86 -24.05 -18.91
CA GLU A 291 1.55 -25.48 -19.00
C GLU A 291 0.74 -25.91 -17.78
N GLY A 292 -0.43 -26.55 -17.98
CA GLY A 292 -1.38 -26.91 -16.93
C GLY A 292 -2.59 -25.99 -16.88
N GLU A 293 -3.16 -25.80 -15.69
CA GLU A 293 -4.36 -24.99 -15.47
C GLU A 293 -4.24 -24.15 -14.19
N VAL A 294 -4.58 -22.88 -14.26
CA VAL A 294 -4.76 -22.01 -13.07
C VAL A 294 -6.21 -21.52 -13.04
N VAL A 295 -6.99 -22.00 -12.08
CA VAL A 295 -8.35 -21.49 -11.82
C VAL A 295 -8.24 -20.30 -10.86
N ALA A 296 -8.59 -19.10 -11.34
CA ALA A 296 -8.45 -17.85 -10.61
C ALA A 296 -9.83 -17.30 -10.24
N VAL A 297 -10.14 -17.27 -8.93
CA VAL A 297 -11.47 -16.98 -8.41
C VAL A 297 -11.52 -15.58 -7.81
N GLU A 298 -12.51 -14.79 -8.22
CA GLU A 298 -12.79 -13.47 -7.66
C GLU A 298 -14.28 -13.22 -7.61
N ARG A 299 -14.81 -12.85 -6.44
CA ARG A 299 -16.26 -12.65 -6.25
C ARG A 299 -16.83 -11.36 -6.87
N HIS A 300 -15.99 -10.39 -7.20
CA HIS A 300 -16.41 -9.09 -7.73
C HIS A 300 -16.13 -8.97 -9.23
N GLY A 301 -17.17 -8.92 -10.07
CA GLY A 301 -17.05 -8.89 -11.53
C GLY A 301 -16.13 -7.79 -12.07
N GLY A 302 -16.16 -6.60 -11.49
CA GLY A 302 -15.24 -5.51 -11.88
C GLY A 302 -13.75 -5.83 -11.61
N ARG A 303 -13.46 -6.58 -10.54
CA ARG A 303 -12.11 -7.04 -10.20
C ARG A 303 -11.74 -8.27 -11.05
N ALA A 304 -12.65 -9.21 -11.28
CA ALA A 304 -12.47 -10.34 -12.19
C ALA A 304 -12.14 -9.85 -13.60
N GLY A 305 -12.85 -8.83 -14.09
CA GLY A 305 -12.53 -8.18 -15.37
C GLY A 305 -11.14 -7.52 -15.41
N ALA A 306 -10.65 -6.98 -14.29
CA ALA A 306 -9.29 -6.46 -14.22
C ALA A 306 -8.23 -7.59 -14.23
N LEU A 307 -8.52 -8.71 -13.57
CA LEU A 307 -7.70 -9.92 -13.63
C LEU A 307 -7.60 -10.45 -15.05
N ALA A 308 -8.73 -10.62 -15.76
CA ALA A 308 -8.75 -11.08 -17.13
C ALA A 308 -7.90 -10.19 -18.06
N ARG A 309 -8.06 -8.85 -17.97
CA ARG A 309 -7.23 -7.92 -18.74
C ARG A 309 -5.72 -8.04 -18.43
N ASN A 310 -5.35 -8.34 -17.19
CA ASN A 310 -3.95 -8.58 -16.87
C ASN A 310 -3.44 -9.90 -17.43
N CYS A 311 -4.26 -10.96 -17.46
CA CYS A 311 -3.92 -12.22 -18.12
C CYS A 311 -3.69 -12.00 -19.63
N ASP A 312 -4.61 -11.30 -20.30
CA ASP A 312 -4.47 -10.98 -21.73
C ASP A 312 -3.19 -10.17 -22.00
N ARG A 313 -2.96 -9.10 -21.25
CA ARG A 313 -1.79 -8.22 -21.40
C ARG A 313 -0.47 -8.95 -21.20
N LEU A 314 -0.43 -9.89 -20.27
CA LEU A 314 0.77 -10.67 -19.92
C LEU A 314 0.89 -11.97 -20.76
N ALA A 315 0.05 -12.16 -21.78
CA ALA A 315 0.01 -13.36 -22.62
C ALA A 315 -0.12 -14.67 -21.83
N VAL A 316 -0.90 -14.64 -20.75
CA VAL A 316 -1.17 -15.81 -19.91
C VAL A 316 -2.34 -16.58 -20.51
N SER A 317 -2.12 -17.84 -20.90
CA SER A 317 -3.10 -18.66 -21.62
C SER A 317 -3.66 -19.83 -20.80
N CYS A 318 -3.03 -20.20 -19.67
CA CYS A 318 -3.45 -21.32 -18.83
C CYS A 318 -4.36 -20.90 -17.66
N VAL A 319 -4.86 -19.65 -17.64
CA VAL A 319 -5.71 -19.13 -16.56
C VAL A 319 -7.17 -19.11 -16.98
N GLU A 320 -8.01 -19.74 -16.17
CA GLU A 320 -9.47 -19.60 -16.21
C GLU A 320 -9.89 -18.62 -15.09
N VAL A 321 -10.54 -17.51 -15.47
CA VAL A 321 -11.07 -16.53 -14.50
C VAL A 321 -12.50 -16.86 -14.18
N VAL A 322 -12.78 -17.16 -12.91
CA VAL A 322 -14.10 -17.53 -12.39
C VAL A 322 -14.64 -16.45 -11.49
N GLU A 323 -15.80 -15.85 -11.85
CA GLU A 323 -16.53 -14.93 -10.97
C GLU A 323 -17.43 -15.75 -10.04
N ALA A 324 -16.95 -16.00 -8.82
CA ALA A 324 -17.68 -16.77 -7.80
C ALA A 324 -17.19 -16.41 -6.38
N ASP A 325 -17.99 -16.81 -5.36
CA ASP A 325 -17.46 -16.86 -3.98
C ASP A 325 -16.44 -18.01 -3.88
N ALA A 326 -15.32 -17.75 -3.22
CA ALA A 326 -14.24 -18.73 -3.05
C ALA A 326 -14.69 -20.05 -2.37
N THR A 327 -15.79 -20.02 -1.60
CA THR A 327 -16.37 -21.19 -0.92
C THR A 327 -17.22 -22.06 -1.84
N GLU A 328 -17.64 -21.56 -3.00
CA GLU A 328 -18.55 -22.23 -3.93
C GLU A 328 -17.81 -23.01 -5.03
N VAL A 329 -16.50 -22.81 -5.17
CA VAL A 329 -15.69 -23.44 -6.21
C VAL A 329 -15.46 -24.90 -5.88
N GLY A 330 -15.75 -25.79 -6.86
CA GLY A 330 -15.55 -27.22 -6.77
C GLY A 330 -14.21 -27.70 -7.33
N GLY A 331 -13.95 -28.99 -7.19
CA GLY A 331 -12.79 -29.67 -7.76
C GLY A 331 -11.65 -29.88 -6.77
N GLU A 332 -10.65 -30.63 -7.20
CA GLU A 332 -9.42 -30.88 -6.46
C GLU A 332 -8.22 -30.34 -7.27
N PHE A 333 -7.23 -29.81 -6.54
CA PHE A 333 -6.08 -29.15 -7.12
C PHE A 333 -4.78 -29.65 -6.49
N ASP A 334 -3.72 -29.64 -7.29
CA ASP A 334 -2.36 -29.96 -6.83
C ASP A 334 -1.88 -28.93 -5.81
N ARG A 335 -2.21 -27.66 -6.09
CA ARG A 335 -1.85 -26.53 -5.24
C ARG A 335 -3.00 -25.54 -5.14
N VAL A 336 -3.17 -25.00 -3.95
CA VAL A 336 -4.15 -23.96 -3.68
C VAL A 336 -3.42 -22.78 -3.03
N LEU A 337 -3.60 -21.60 -3.61
CA LEU A 337 -3.22 -20.32 -3.02
C LEU A 337 -4.46 -19.65 -2.44
N LEU A 338 -4.41 -19.30 -1.18
CA LEU A 338 -5.37 -18.41 -0.54
C LEU A 338 -4.68 -17.12 -0.12
N ASP A 339 -5.00 -16.02 -0.81
CA ASP A 339 -4.57 -14.65 -0.48
C ASP A 339 -5.83 -13.82 -0.13
N PRO A 340 -6.40 -14.04 1.07
CA PRO A 340 -7.72 -13.52 1.42
C PRO A 340 -7.70 -12.03 1.67
N PRO A 341 -8.86 -11.35 1.68
CA PRO A 341 -8.98 -10.01 2.20
C PRO A 341 -8.39 -9.91 3.60
N CYS A 342 -7.56 -8.89 3.85
CA CYS A 342 -6.90 -8.67 5.13
C CYS A 342 -6.91 -7.18 5.51
N SER A 343 -6.32 -6.85 6.66
CA SER A 343 -6.22 -5.46 7.12
C SER A 343 -5.25 -4.60 6.30
N ASP A 344 -4.43 -5.19 5.45
CA ASP A 344 -3.40 -4.52 4.61
C ASP A 344 -2.31 -3.77 5.41
N LEU A 345 -2.16 -4.04 6.72
CA LEU A 345 -1.25 -3.31 7.61
C LEU A 345 0.24 -3.54 7.30
N GLY A 346 0.58 -4.41 6.39
CA GLY A 346 1.93 -4.57 5.85
C GLY A 346 2.25 -3.64 4.67
N THR A 347 1.26 -2.91 4.13
CA THR A 347 1.41 -2.08 2.92
C THR A 347 1.35 -0.58 3.18
N LEU A 348 1.58 -0.14 4.42
CA LEU A 348 1.34 1.26 4.84
C LEU A 348 2.31 2.26 4.23
N GLN A 349 3.47 1.82 3.71
CA GLN A 349 4.37 2.66 2.92
C GLN A 349 3.77 3.00 1.55
N SER A 350 3.34 1.98 0.81
CA SER A 350 2.82 2.10 -0.55
C SER A 350 1.37 2.59 -0.58
N ARG A 351 0.60 2.31 0.49
CA ARG A 351 -0.82 2.64 0.66
C ARG A 351 -1.09 3.33 2.01
N PRO A 352 -0.62 4.57 2.19
CA PRO A 352 -0.63 5.23 3.50
C PRO A 352 -2.02 5.49 4.07
N ASP A 353 -3.04 5.59 3.22
CA ASP A 353 -4.43 5.82 3.63
C ASP A 353 -5.09 4.61 4.31
N VAL A 354 -4.57 3.40 4.09
CA VAL A 354 -5.11 2.17 4.67
C VAL A 354 -5.10 2.22 6.19
N ARG A 355 -4.05 2.81 6.81
CA ARG A 355 -3.96 2.98 8.26
C ARG A 355 -5.16 3.71 8.87
N TRP A 356 -5.82 4.58 8.11
CA TRP A 356 -6.93 5.41 8.55
C TRP A 356 -8.33 4.86 8.19
N LYS A 357 -8.38 3.75 7.44
CA LYS A 357 -9.61 3.16 6.90
C LYS A 357 -10.14 1.96 7.69
N LYS A 358 -9.33 1.41 8.55
CA LYS A 358 -9.63 0.22 9.36
C LYS A 358 -9.72 0.60 10.83
N ASP A 359 -10.40 -0.24 11.59
CA ASP A 359 -10.44 -0.23 13.05
C ASP A 359 -10.13 -1.64 13.59
N ALA A 360 -9.94 -1.77 14.89
CA ALA A 360 -9.64 -3.05 15.52
C ALA A 360 -10.77 -4.09 15.27
N ALA A 361 -12.03 -3.66 15.24
CA ALA A 361 -13.15 -4.54 14.95
C ALA A 361 -13.12 -5.06 13.50
N ALA A 362 -12.56 -4.30 12.56
CA ALA A 362 -12.38 -4.78 11.20
C ALA A 362 -11.37 -5.94 11.12
N VAL A 363 -10.31 -5.91 11.93
CA VAL A 363 -9.33 -7.02 11.99
C VAL A 363 -10.02 -8.31 12.47
N VAL A 364 -10.86 -8.23 13.51
CA VAL A 364 -11.61 -9.39 14.01
C VAL A 364 -12.52 -9.97 12.92
N ARG A 365 -13.32 -9.13 12.25
CA ARG A 365 -14.21 -9.58 11.16
C ARG A 365 -13.44 -10.20 10.00
N LEU A 366 -12.27 -9.64 9.64
CA LEU A 366 -11.42 -10.18 8.59
C LEU A 366 -10.83 -11.54 9.00
N ALA A 367 -10.41 -11.70 10.25
CA ALA A 367 -9.91 -12.97 10.77
C ALA A 367 -10.99 -14.06 10.72
N GLU A 368 -12.24 -13.75 11.04
CA GLU A 368 -13.38 -14.68 10.91
C GLU A 368 -13.65 -15.06 9.44
N GLU A 369 -13.59 -14.11 8.51
CA GLU A 369 -13.72 -14.38 7.08
C GLU A 369 -12.56 -15.23 6.56
N GLN A 370 -11.33 -14.95 6.98
CA GLN A 370 -10.13 -15.71 6.63
C GLN A 370 -10.21 -17.16 7.13
N GLU A 371 -10.72 -17.39 8.33
CA GLU A 371 -10.94 -18.74 8.87
C GLU A 371 -11.87 -19.55 7.96
N ARG A 372 -13.01 -18.98 7.56
CA ARG A 372 -13.97 -19.61 6.66
C ARG A 372 -13.38 -19.91 5.29
N LEU A 373 -12.62 -18.96 4.74
CA LEU A 373 -11.96 -19.12 3.44
C LEU A 373 -10.84 -20.17 3.49
N LEU A 374 -10.11 -20.24 4.59
CA LEU A 374 -9.02 -21.20 4.78
C LEU A 374 -9.54 -22.65 4.84
N GLU A 375 -10.67 -22.89 5.51
CA GLU A 375 -11.33 -24.20 5.48
C GLU A 375 -11.80 -24.57 4.07
N ALA A 376 -12.44 -23.63 3.35
CA ALA A 376 -12.88 -23.87 1.98
C ALA A 376 -11.70 -24.16 1.05
N ALA A 377 -10.60 -23.43 1.18
CA ALA A 377 -9.37 -23.64 0.43
C ALA A 377 -8.78 -25.04 0.70
N ALA A 378 -8.74 -25.46 1.97
CA ALA A 378 -8.23 -26.76 2.37
C ALA A 378 -9.01 -27.91 1.73
N ASP A 379 -10.33 -27.81 1.63
CA ASP A 379 -11.17 -28.84 1.01
C ASP A 379 -10.93 -29.00 -0.49
N ARG A 380 -10.22 -28.08 -1.14
CA ARG A 380 -9.85 -28.12 -2.56
C ARG A 380 -8.47 -28.70 -2.84
N VAL A 381 -7.65 -28.86 -1.82
CA VAL A 381 -6.33 -29.50 -1.96
C VAL A 381 -6.50 -31.01 -2.09
N ARG A 382 -5.96 -31.63 -3.12
CA ARG A 382 -5.95 -33.10 -3.24
C ARG A 382 -5.07 -33.75 -2.15
N PRO A 383 -5.26 -35.02 -1.78
CA PRO A 383 -4.28 -35.74 -0.95
C PRO A 383 -2.85 -35.58 -1.50
N GLY A 384 -1.87 -35.36 -0.62
CA GLY A 384 -0.49 -35.05 -1.00
C GLY A 384 -0.26 -33.67 -1.63
N GLY A 385 -1.30 -32.85 -1.79
CA GLY A 385 -1.24 -31.50 -2.36
C GLY A 385 -0.76 -30.43 -1.38
N THR A 386 -0.69 -29.19 -1.87
CA THR A 386 -0.13 -28.06 -1.10
C THR A 386 -1.14 -26.92 -0.99
N LEU A 387 -1.30 -26.36 0.20
CA LEU A 387 -2.04 -25.14 0.50
C LEU A 387 -1.05 -24.03 0.91
N VAL A 388 -1.13 -22.89 0.26
CA VAL A 388 -0.39 -21.67 0.68
C VAL A 388 -1.40 -20.63 1.13
N TYR A 389 -1.23 -20.17 2.35
CA TYR A 389 -1.95 -19.04 2.93
C TYR A 389 -1.03 -17.83 2.97
N SER A 390 -1.47 -16.68 2.45
CA SER A 390 -0.69 -15.44 2.51
C SER A 390 -1.57 -14.25 2.82
N THR A 391 -1.00 -13.26 3.52
CA THR A 391 -1.64 -11.97 3.78
C THR A 391 -0.63 -10.84 3.60
N CYS A 392 -1.10 -9.65 3.22
CA CYS A 392 -0.29 -8.43 3.21
C CYS A 392 -0.48 -7.62 4.51
N THR A 393 -0.54 -8.32 5.64
CA THR A 393 -0.65 -7.69 6.97
C THR A 393 0.41 -8.19 7.92
N VAL A 394 0.65 -7.42 8.97
CA VAL A 394 1.52 -7.77 10.11
C VAL A 394 0.70 -7.98 11.40
N SER A 395 -0.55 -8.34 11.26
CA SER A 395 -1.46 -8.69 12.36
C SER A 395 -1.30 -10.15 12.76
N THR A 396 -0.99 -10.42 14.03
CA THR A 396 -0.90 -11.80 14.54
C THR A 396 -2.24 -12.53 14.50
N ASP A 397 -3.35 -11.82 14.62
CA ASP A 397 -4.71 -12.40 14.57
C ASP A 397 -5.04 -12.94 13.18
N GLU A 398 -4.54 -12.29 12.14
CA GLU A 398 -4.75 -12.67 10.74
C GLU A 398 -3.68 -13.63 10.22
N ASN A 399 -2.60 -13.87 10.96
CA ASN A 399 -1.41 -14.63 10.56
C ASN A 399 -1.21 -15.90 11.40
N GLU A 400 -0.34 -15.84 12.39
CA GLU A 400 0.10 -17.01 13.17
C GLU A 400 -1.07 -17.70 13.90
N ARG A 401 -2.01 -16.90 14.44
CA ARG A 401 -3.17 -17.44 15.14
C ARG A 401 -4.12 -18.17 14.20
N GLN A 402 -4.28 -17.68 12.94
CA GLN A 402 -5.06 -18.38 11.93
C GLN A 402 -4.47 -19.77 11.62
N ILE A 403 -3.16 -19.83 11.38
CA ILE A 403 -2.49 -21.09 11.06
C ILE A 403 -2.50 -22.05 12.25
N ALA A 404 -2.30 -21.54 13.47
CA ALA A 404 -2.35 -22.35 14.68
C ALA A 404 -3.76 -22.96 14.91
N ALA A 405 -4.81 -22.13 14.77
CA ALA A 405 -6.20 -22.56 14.91
C ALA A 405 -6.60 -23.55 13.81
N PHE A 406 -6.22 -23.29 12.55
CA PHE A 406 -6.45 -24.21 11.44
C PHE A 406 -5.83 -25.57 11.67
N ARG A 407 -4.55 -25.64 12.05
CA ARG A 407 -3.87 -26.91 12.32
C ARG A 407 -4.43 -27.67 13.52
N ALA A 408 -5.02 -26.98 14.47
CA ALA A 408 -5.70 -27.64 15.60
C ALA A 408 -7.01 -28.34 15.17
N ARG A 409 -7.67 -27.83 14.10
CA ARG A 409 -8.91 -28.42 13.57
C ARG A 409 -8.63 -29.44 12.46
N ARG A 410 -7.62 -29.22 11.66
CA ARG A 410 -7.27 -30.02 10.45
C ARG A 410 -6.01 -30.84 10.73
N GLY A 411 -6.20 -31.99 11.37
CA GLY A 411 -5.11 -32.93 11.65
C GLY A 411 -4.52 -33.61 10.42
N ASP A 412 -5.19 -33.49 9.26
CA ASP A 412 -4.77 -33.94 7.94
C ASP A 412 -3.79 -32.98 7.23
N TYR A 413 -3.41 -31.87 7.90
CA TYR A 413 -2.46 -30.89 7.37
C TYR A 413 -1.24 -30.73 8.27
N ARG A 414 -0.06 -30.77 7.66
CA ARG A 414 1.22 -30.46 8.32
C ARG A 414 1.82 -29.18 7.77
N LEU A 415 2.48 -28.41 8.64
CA LEU A 415 3.26 -27.25 8.22
C LEU A 415 4.50 -27.73 7.47
N ASP A 416 4.69 -27.21 6.25
CA ASP A 416 5.91 -27.42 5.48
C ASP A 416 6.94 -26.34 5.86
N ASP A 417 8.22 -26.70 6.01
CA ASP A 417 9.26 -25.77 6.44
C ASP A 417 9.64 -24.81 5.30
N LEU A 418 8.83 -23.79 5.11
CA LEU A 418 9.07 -22.75 4.12
C LEU A 418 10.25 -21.86 4.53
N ALA A 419 10.52 -21.71 5.83
CA ALA A 419 11.64 -20.94 6.35
C ALA A 419 12.99 -21.52 5.93
N ALA A 420 13.11 -22.84 5.75
CA ALA A 420 14.33 -23.47 5.22
C ALA A 420 14.60 -23.08 3.76
N ALA A 421 13.54 -22.84 2.97
CA ALA A 421 13.65 -22.39 1.57
C ALA A 421 13.89 -20.88 1.44
N LEU A 422 13.42 -20.09 2.41
CA LEU A 422 13.50 -18.64 2.46
C LEU A 422 14.08 -18.14 3.81
N PRO A 423 15.33 -18.51 4.16
CA PRO A 423 15.88 -18.27 5.51
C PRO A 423 15.99 -16.79 5.87
N GLY A 424 16.14 -15.91 4.87
CA GLY A 424 16.14 -14.46 5.07
C GLY A 424 14.82 -13.88 5.58
N TYR A 425 13.72 -14.64 5.52
CA TYR A 425 12.36 -14.24 5.91
C TYR A 425 11.75 -15.17 6.97
N ALA A 426 12.57 -16.00 7.61
CA ALA A 426 12.09 -16.90 8.66
C ALA A 426 11.34 -16.14 9.75
N HIS A 427 10.17 -16.65 10.13
CA HIS A 427 9.38 -16.06 11.20
C HIS A 427 10.16 -16.06 12.52
N PRO A 428 10.23 -14.94 13.27
CA PRO A 428 11.13 -14.82 14.42
C PRO A 428 10.80 -15.78 15.57
N SER A 429 9.57 -16.23 15.71
CA SER A 429 9.11 -17.05 16.85
C SER A 429 8.42 -18.34 16.46
N VAL A 430 8.02 -18.54 15.21
CA VAL A 430 7.28 -19.74 14.77
C VAL A 430 8.04 -20.45 13.64
N PRO A 431 8.73 -21.58 13.92
CA PRO A 431 9.46 -22.30 12.89
C PRO A 431 8.57 -22.72 11.70
N GLY A 432 9.15 -22.67 10.51
CA GLY A 432 8.47 -23.09 9.26
C GLY A 432 7.63 -21.99 8.59
N LEU A 433 7.27 -20.92 9.31
CA LEU A 433 6.55 -19.79 8.75
C LEU A 433 7.52 -18.72 8.19
N VAL A 434 7.03 -17.93 7.26
CA VAL A 434 7.72 -16.77 6.68
C VAL A 434 7.01 -15.48 7.06
N GLN A 435 7.79 -14.52 7.57
CA GLN A 435 7.34 -13.17 7.93
C GLN A 435 8.23 -12.13 7.25
N VAL A 436 7.67 -11.39 6.33
CA VAL A 436 8.32 -10.21 5.75
C VAL A 436 7.89 -8.99 6.56
N LEU A 437 8.85 -8.28 7.15
CA LEU A 437 8.60 -7.05 7.91
C LEU A 437 9.22 -5.85 7.16
N PRO A 438 8.47 -4.75 6.94
CA PRO A 438 8.96 -3.60 6.20
C PRO A 438 10.29 -3.02 6.69
N ASN A 439 10.46 -2.91 8.01
CA ASN A 439 11.67 -2.37 8.64
C ASN A 439 12.90 -3.28 8.50
N ARG A 440 12.71 -4.60 8.44
CA ARG A 440 13.80 -5.57 8.29
C ARG A 440 14.17 -5.85 6.85
N HIS A 441 13.17 -5.90 5.96
CA HIS A 441 13.36 -6.40 4.60
C HIS A 441 13.24 -5.32 3.52
N GLY A 442 12.80 -4.10 3.89
CA GLY A 442 12.74 -2.96 3.00
C GLY A 442 11.69 -3.04 1.89
N THR A 443 10.71 -3.93 2.02
CA THR A 443 9.57 -4.12 1.11
C THR A 443 8.27 -4.20 1.90
N ASP A 444 7.11 -4.38 1.25
CA ASP A 444 5.82 -4.55 1.95
C ASP A 444 5.88 -5.70 2.97
N GLY A 445 5.11 -5.58 4.03
CA GLY A 445 4.94 -6.63 5.03
C GLY A 445 4.02 -7.74 4.51
N PHE A 446 4.48 -8.98 4.62
CA PHE A 446 3.72 -10.16 4.21
C PHE A 446 3.93 -11.30 5.22
N PHE A 447 2.90 -12.12 5.34
CA PHE A 447 2.97 -13.40 6.02
C PHE A 447 2.71 -14.51 5.02
N ILE A 448 3.45 -15.63 5.10
CA ILE A 448 3.26 -16.79 4.23
C ILE A 448 3.40 -18.07 5.05
N ALA A 449 2.40 -18.93 4.96
CA ALA A 449 2.41 -20.28 5.49
C ALA A 449 2.17 -21.28 4.35
N ARG A 450 2.99 -22.33 4.30
CA ARG A 450 2.80 -23.45 3.38
C ARG A 450 2.46 -24.71 4.16
N LEU A 451 1.35 -25.32 3.80
CA LEU A 451 0.82 -26.51 4.43
C LEU A 451 0.71 -27.62 3.38
N ARG A 452 0.97 -28.84 3.79
CA ARG A 452 0.83 -30.02 2.94
C ARG A 452 -0.26 -30.92 3.50
N ARG A 453 -1.21 -31.30 2.64
CA ARG A 453 -2.22 -32.31 2.98
C ARG A 453 -1.58 -33.70 2.99
N ASP A 454 -1.90 -34.50 3.98
CA ASP A 454 -1.47 -35.90 4.02
C ASP A 454 -2.12 -36.73 2.89
N ASP A 455 -1.51 -37.85 2.52
CA ASP A 455 -1.96 -38.73 1.42
C ASP A 455 -3.27 -39.44 1.75
#